data_4d699b7438f871b6920ffee0ef8cc9b1
#
_entry.id   4d699b7438f871b6920ffee0ef8cc9b1
#
_cell.length_a   1.000
_cell.length_b   1.000
_cell.length_c   1.000
_cell.angle_alpha   90.00
_cell.angle_beta   90.00
_cell.angle_gamma   90.00
#
_symmetry.space_group_name_H-M   'P 1'
#
loop_
_entity.id
_entity.type
_entity.pdbx_description
1 polymer ?
#
loop_
_entity_poly.entity_id
_entity_poly.type
_entity_poly.pdbx_seq_one_letter_code
_entity_poly.pdbx_strand_id
1 'polypeptide(L)'
;MKKIFTIVLLFVAVMMSAQDVPTSFPRKFLIEHFTGDQCGYCPGGMYAISSYIQEQNPSAIWVSHHYGYNTDEYSIPESSKIGKMLGVSGAPGMVLNRTKQKPGLVFHPGYLPEITINDDTIAEASVVINHTYNADTRQLDITVSGQVAHTVD
;
A
#
# COMPACT_ATOMS: atom_id res chain seq x y z
N MET A 1 -11.53 1.89 -55.60
CA MET A 1 -11.01 2.70 -54.49
C MET A 1 -11.77 2.50 -53.18
N LYS A 2 -13.10 2.47 -53.12
CA LYS A 2 -13.89 2.28 -51.87
C LYS A 2 -13.62 0.94 -51.14
N LYS A 3 -13.41 -0.17 -51.85
CA LYS A 3 -13.18 -1.50 -51.29
C LYS A 3 -11.78 -1.65 -50.63
N ILE A 4 -10.76 -0.96 -51.16
CA ILE A 4 -9.41 -0.94 -50.60
C ILE A 4 -9.39 -0.16 -49.29
N PHE A 5 -10.14 0.93 -49.21
CA PHE A 5 -10.24 1.75 -48.00
C PHE A 5 -10.91 1.00 -46.82
N THR A 6 -11.91 0.16 -47.11
CA THR A 6 -12.62 -0.65 -46.13
C THR A 6 -11.71 -1.76 -45.55
N ILE A 7 -10.86 -2.37 -46.40
CA ILE A 7 -9.91 -3.42 -45.97
C ILE A 7 -8.82 -2.81 -45.11
N VAL A 8 -8.30 -1.63 -45.45
CA VAL A 8 -7.28 -0.93 -44.63
C VAL A 8 -7.85 -0.52 -43.24
N LEU A 9 -9.11 -0.04 -43.20
CA LEU A 9 -9.77 0.30 -41.95
C LEU A 9 -9.97 -0.95 -41.02
N LEU A 10 -10.33 -2.10 -41.62
CA LEU A 10 -10.47 -3.35 -40.90
C LEU A 10 -9.11 -3.84 -40.33
N PHE A 11 -8.03 -3.68 -41.10
CA PHE A 11 -6.70 -4.07 -40.66
C PHE A 11 -6.15 -3.18 -39.52
N VAL A 12 -6.45 -1.87 -39.56
CA VAL A 12 -6.07 -0.95 -38.46
C VAL A 12 -6.87 -1.22 -37.21
N ALA A 13 -8.14 -1.62 -37.30
CA ALA A 13 -8.96 -1.99 -36.15
C ALA A 13 -8.46 -3.27 -35.43
N VAL A 14 -7.90 -4.23 -36.17
CA VAL A 14 -7.35 -5.49 -35.63
C VAL A 14 -6.00 -5.26 -34.95
N MET A 15 -5.23 -4.24 -35.35
CA MET A 15 -3.94 -3.92 -34.72
C MET A 15 -4.08 -3.19 -33.36
N MET A 16 -5.27 -2.72 -32.99
CA MET A 16 -5.50 -1.98 -31.75
C MET A 16 -5.89 -2.88 -30.54
N SER A 17 -5.98 -4.19 -30.70
CA SER A 17 -6.56 -5.08 -29.68
C SER A 17 -5.59 -6.05 -29.00
N ALA A 18 -4.29 -5.93 -29.24
CA ALA A 18 -3.30 -6.71 -28.50
C ALA A 18 -2.48 -5.79 -27.58
N GLN A 19 -3.11 -5.27 -26.54
CA GLN A 19 -2.31 -4.81 -25.39
C GLN A 19 -1.87 -6.07 -24.66
N ASP A 20 -0.56 -6.33 -24.63
CA ASP A 20 0.00 -7.37 -23.80
C ASP A 20 -0.42 -7.10 -22.34
N VAL A 21 -1.23 -7.99 -21.79
CA VAL A 21 -1.59 -7.92 -20.36
C VAL A 21 -0.32 -8.23 -19.58
N PRO A 22 0.14 -7.34 -18.71
CA PRO A 22 1.34 -7.59 -17.92
C PRO A 22 1.19 -8.88 -17.11
N THR A 23 2.26 -9.66 -17.04
CA THR A 23 2.30 -10.91 -16.27
C THR A 23 2.53 -10.67 -14.77
N SER A 24 3.02 -9.49 -14.41
CA SER A 24 3.23 -9.05 -13.01
C SER A 24 3.46 -7.55 -12.95
N PHE A 25 3.38 -6.99 -11.75
CA PHE A 25 3.69 -5.60 -11.45
C PHE A 25 4.74 -5.51 -10.34
N PRO A 26 5.58 -4.45 -10.31
CA PRO A 26 6.48 -4.24 -9.18
C PRO A 26 5.68 -3.95 -7.91
N ARG A 27 5.98 -4.66 -6.83
CA ARG A 27 5.36 -4.49 -5.52
C ARG A 27 6.09 -3.43 -4.71
N LYS A 28 5.34 -2.57 -4.02
CA LYS A 28 5.87 -1.67 -3.00
C LYS A 28 5.65 -2.28 -1.63
N PHE A 29 6.60 -2.09 -0.74
CA PHE A 29 6.48 -2.46 0.65
C PHE A 29 5.43 -1.58 1.35
N LEU A 30 4.49 -2.18 2.07
CA LEU A 30 3.52 -1.46 2.89
C LEU A 30 3.84 -1.67 4.37
N ILE A 31 4.07 -0.58 5.07
CA ILE A 31 4.26 -0.53 6.52
C ILE A 31 3.04 0.14 7.12
N GLU A 32 2.27 -0.58 7.92
CA GLU A 32 1.21 -0.01 8.75
C GLU A 32 1.71 0.03 10.20
N HIS A 33 1.95 1.23 10.70
CA HIS A 33 2.46 1.47 12.06
C HIS A 33 1.34 2.00 12.94
N PHE A 34 1.15 1.37 14.10
CA PHE A 34 0.15 1.77 15.09
C PHE A 34 0.84 2.52 16.23
N THR A 35 0.39 3.74 16.51
CA THR A 35 1.06 4.71 17.38
C THR A 35 0.06 5.58 18.14
N GLY A 36 0.55 6.48 18.95
CA GLY A 36 -0.21 7.54 19.65
C GLY A 36 0.72 8.65 20.10
N ASP A 37 0.20 9.86 20.26
CA ASP A 37 0.98 11.05 20.61
C ASP A 37 1.66 10.96 21.97
N GLN A 38 1.02 10.29 22.94
CA GLN A 38 1.53 10.10 24.31
C GLN A 38 2.21 8.76 24.53
N CYS A 39 2.45 8.01 23.47
CA CYS A 39 3.06 6.70 23.54
C CYS A 39 4.59 6.80 23.71
N GLY A 40 5.08 6.63 24.94
CA GLY A 40 6.51 6.78 25.28
C GLY A 40 7.46 5.82 24.55
N TYR A 41 6.98 4.67 24.09
CA TYR A 41 7.79 3.68 23.37
C TYR A 41 7.69 3.84 21.84
N CYS A 42 6.73 4.60 21.34
CA CYS A 42 6.49 4.74 19.89
C CYS A 42 7.63 5.42 19.14
N PRO A 43 8.37 6.41 19.69
CA PRO A 43 9.57 6.94 19.02
C PRO A 43 10.63 5.87 18.73
N GLY A 44 10.85 4.94 19.65
CA GLY A 44 11.76 3.81 19.45
C GLY A 44 11.26 2.85 18.36
N GLY A 45 9.94 2.64 18.27
CA GLY A 45 9.31 1.88 17.19
C GLY A 45 9.49 2.53 15.83
N MET A 46 9.29 3.85 15.76
CA MET A 46 9.50 4.64 14.53
C MET A 46 10.97 4.58 14.07
N TYR A 47 11.91 4.71 15.00
CA TYR A 47 13.34 4.58 14.70
C TYR A 47 13.67 3.20 14.11
N ALA A 48 13.15 2.13 14.71
CA ALA A 48 13.37 0.78 14.18
C ALA A 48 12.80 0.62 12.77
N ILE A 49 11.59 1.11 12.49
CA ILE A 49 10.99 1.07 11.14
C ILE A 49 11.85 1.87 10.14
N SER A 50 12.29 3.07 10.51
CA SER A 50 13.15 3.89 9.66
C SER A 50 14.44 3.15 9.29
N SER A 51 15.18 2.69 10.29
CA SER A 51 16.51 2.12 10.09
C SER A 51 16.48 0.74 9.41
N TYR A 52 15.53 -0.11 9.75
CA TYR A 52 15.51 -1.49 9.24
C TYR A 52 14.68 -1.68 7.96
N ILE A 53 13.78 -0.76 7.64
CA ILE A 53 12.93 -0.88 6.46
C ILE A 53 13.07 0.32 5.54
N GLN A 54 12.76 1.53 6.02
CA GLN A 54 12.63 2.71 5.16
C GLN A 54 13.96 3.11 4.50
N GLU A 55 15.07 3.05 5.22
CA GLU A 55 16.40 3.37 4.67
C GLU A 55 16.85 2.35 3.63
N GLN A 56 16.46 1.08 3.80
CA GLN A 56 16.78 0.00 2.88
C GLN A 56 15.81 -0.08 1.69
N ASN A 57 14.58 0.40 1.85
CA ASN A 57 13.51 0.42 0.88
C ASN A 57 12.87 1.81 0.79
N PRO A 58 13.53 2.82 0.17
CA PRO A 58 13.02 4.20 0.11
C PRO A 58 11.66 4.34 -0.61
N SER A 59 11.29 3.34 -1.41
CA SER A 59 9.99 3.29 -2.10
C SER A 59 8.87 2.68 -1.25
N ALA A 60 9.16 2.24 -0.02
CA ALA A 60 8.17 1.70 0.90
C ALA A 60 7.11 2.76 1.24
N ILE A 61 5.86 2.31 1.32
CA ILE A 61 4.73 3.14 1.74
C ILE A 61 4.57 2.95 3.24
N TRP A 62 4.77 4.02 4.01
CA TRP A 62 4.60 4.00 5.45
C TRP A 62 3.36 4.79 5.86
N VAL A 63 2.40 4.12 6.49
CA VAL A 63 1.18 4.70 7.02
C VAL A 63 1.19 4.56 8.54
N SER A 64 0.98 5.67 9.26
CA SER A 64 0.82 5.68 10.71
C SER A 64 -0.65 5.79 11.08
N HIS A 65 -1.12 4.87 11.90
CA HIS A 65 -2.46 4.82 12.46
C HIS A 65 -2.39 5.20 13.94
N HIS A 66 -3.08 6.29 14.34
CA HIS A 66 -3.25 6.63 15.76
C HIS A 66 -4.32 5.71 16.36
N TYR A 67 -3.86 4.55 16.84
CA TYR A 67 -4.67 3.48 17.42
C TYR A 67 -3.81 2.50 18.23
N GLY A 68 -4.39 1.87 19.23
CA GLY A 68 -3.72 0.85 20.06
C GLY A 68 -3.13 1.41 21.35
N TYR A 69 -3.25 2.71 21.58
CA TYR A 69 -2.89 3.41 22.81
C TYR A 69 -4.05 4.34 23.26
N ASN A 70 -3.78 5.59 23.54
CA ASN A 70 -4.83 6.58 23.83
C ASN A 70 -5.50 7.06 22.54
N THR A 71 -6.73 7.57 22.66
CA THR A 71 -7.32 8.43 21.63
C THR A 71 -6.68 9.80 21.72
N ASP A 72 -6.17 10.32 20.64
CA ASP A 72 -5.53 11.61 20.51
C ASP A 72 -6.15 12.43 19.36
N GLU A 73 -5.66 13.65 19.12
CA GLU A 73 -6.20 14.54 18.08
C GLU A 73 -6.01 14.04 16.64
N TYR A 74 -5.11 13.07 16.43
CA TYR A 74 -4.85 12.45 15.12
C TYR A 74 -5.62 11.13 14.93
N SER A 75 -6.35 10.71 15.96
CA SER A 75 -7.16 9.49 15.91
C SER A 75 -8.38 9.68 15.03
N ILE A 76 -8.56 8.80 14.03
CA ILE A 76 -9.72 8.79 13.14
C ILE A 76 -10.45 7.44 13.20
N PRO A 77 -11.78 7.40 12.91
CA PRO A 77 -12.55 6.17 12.95
C PRO A 77 -12.02 5.06 12.03
N GLU A 78 -11.44 5.45 10.90
CA GLU A 78 -10.85 4.52 9.92
C GLU A 78 -9.65 3.79 10.49
N SER A 79 -8.75 4.47 11.20
CA SER A 79 -7.61 3.85 11.90
C SER A 79 -8.08 2.83 12.93
N SER A 80 -9.16 3.13 13.66
CA SER A 80 -9.77 2.20 14.61
C SER A 80 -10.37 0.96 13.94
N LYS A 81 -11.02 1.13 12.78
CA LYS A 81 -11.55 0.00 11.99
C LYS A 81 -10.43 -0.90 11.49
N ILE A 82 -9.37 -0.32 10.94
CA ILE A 82 -8.20 -1.04 10.44
C ILE A 82 -7.49 -1.78 11.58
N GLY A 83 -7.22 -1.09 12.69
CA GLY A 83 -6.57 -1.69 13.85
C GLY A 83 -7.35 -2.89 14.42
N LYS A 84 -8.67 -2.78 14.55
CA LYS A 84 -9.54 -3.89 14.98
C LYS A 84 -9.54 -5.05 13.98
N MET A 85 -9.63 -4.75 12.68
CA MET A 85 -9.60 -5.76 11.62
C MET A 85 -8.29 -6.56 11.63
N LEU A 86 -7.17 -5.91 11.90
CA LEU A 86 -5.85 -6.52 11.95
C LEU A 86 -5.53 -7.16 13.31
N GLY A 87 -6.36 -6.96 14.33
CA GLY A 87 -6.13 -7.52 15.66
C GLY A 87 -5.07 -6.78 16.47
N VAL A 88 -4.91 -5.48 16.25
CA VAL A 88 -3.97 -4.64 16.99
C VAL A 88 -4.44 -4.45 18.41
N SER A 89 -3.60 -4.82 19.39
CA SER A 89 -3.90 -4.75 20.82
C SER A 89 -3.07 -3.70 21.58
N GLY A 90 -2.12 -3.05 20.92
CA GLY A 90 -1.25 -2.06 21.58
C GLY A 90 -0.37 -1.28 20.60
N ALA A 91 0.26 -0.22 21.11
CA ALA A 91 1.25 0.57 20.41
C ALA A 91 2.56 0.66 21.21
N PRO A 92 3.76 0.70 20.54
CA PRO A 92 3.90 0.62 19.10
C PRO A 92 3.62 -0.78 18.55
N GLY A 93 2.80 -0.85 17.51
CA GLY A 93 2.54 -2.06 16.77
C GLY A 93 2.82 -1.85 15.27
N MET A 94 3.09 -2.91 14.53
CA MET A 94 3.23 -2.81 13.08
C MET A 94 2.72 -4.04 12.35
N VAL A 95 2.39 -3.84 11.09
CA VAL A 95 2.05 -4.87 10.11
C VAL A 95 2.83 -4.61 8.84
N LEU A 96 3.43 -5.64 8.26
CA LEU A 96 4.14 -5.60 7.00
C LEU A 96 3.36 -6.30 5.90
N ASN A 97 3.05 -5.59 4.82
CA ASN A 97 2.37 -6.13 3.63
C ASN A 97 1.07 -6.89 3.94
N ARG A 98 0.49 -6.72 5.14
CA ARG A 98 -0.62 -7.52 5.68
C ARG A 98 -0.37 -9.03 5.62
N THR A 99 0.90 -9.42 5.68
CA THR A 99 1.35 -10.82 5.64
C THR A 99 1.87 -11.23 7.01
N LYS A 100 1.52 -12.46 7.43
CA LYS A 100 1.97 -12.99 8.72
C LYS A 100 3.48 -13.19 8.71
N GLN A 101 4.17 -12.52 9.60
CA GLN A 101 5.60 -12.67 9.87
C GLN A 101 5.81 -13.61 11.08
N LYS A 102 7.05 -13.93 11.42
CA LYS A 102 7.40 -14.36 12.76
C LYS A 102 7.75 -13.10 13.56
N PRO A 103 7.02 -12.69 14.59
CA PRO A 103 6.19 -13.50 15.53
C PRO A 103 4.69 -13.49 15.25
N GLY A 104 4.16 -12.79 14.26
CA GLY A 104 2.73 -12.74 14.00
C GLY A 104 2.35 -11.80 12.84
N LEU A 105 1.05 -11.58 12.64
CA LEU A 105 0.56 -10.56 11.70
C LEU A 105 0.86 -9.16 12.24
N VAL A 106 0.52 -8.91 13.50
CA VAL A 106 0.86 -7.69 14.24
C VAL A 106 2.01 -8.01 15.17
N PHE A 107 3.02 -7.17 15.20
CA PHE A 107 4.17 -7.32 16.09
C PHE A 107 4.77 -5.97 16.48
N HIS A 108 5.58 -5.97 17.53
CA HIS A 108 6.29 -4.78 17.98
C HIS A 108 7.48 -4.50 17.05
N PRO A 109 7.70 -3.25 16.58
CA PRO A 109 8.79 -2.90 15.67
C PRO A 109 10.19 -3.29 16.18
N GLY A 110 10.37 -3.41 17.48
CA GLY A 110 11.62 -3.88 18.08
C GLY A 110 12.07 -5.28 17.67
N TYR A 111 11.18 -6.10 17.09
CA TYR A 111 11.55 -7.41 16.53
C TYR A 111 12.16 -7.33 15.11
N LEU A 112 12.17 -6.15 14.48
CA LEU A 112 12.69 -6.00 13.10
C LEU A 112 14.12 -6.52 12.90
N PRO A 113 15.07 -6.35 13.84
CA PRO A 113 16.42 -6.92 13.69
C PRO A 113 16.47 -8.45 13.61
N GLU A 114 15.41 -9.12 14.07
CA GLU A 114 15.34 -10.58 14.19
C GLU A 114 14.49 -11.22 13.08
N ILE A 115 13.86 -10.40 12.23
CA ILE A 115 12.93 -10.88 11.21
C ILE A 115 13.62 -10.93 9.86
N THR A 116 13.50 -12.09 9.17
CA THR A 116 13.76 -12.14 7.75
C THR A 116 12.50 -11.67 7.01
N ILE A 117 12.58 -10.49 6.40
CA ILE A 117 11.48 -9.95 5.62
C ILE A 117 11.46 -10.67 4.27
N ASN A 118 10.38 -11.42 4.00
CA ASN A 118 10.12 -11.97 2.68
C ASN A 118 9.67 -10.82 1.77
N ASP A 119 10.54 -10.43 0.88
CA ASP A 119 10.28 -9.39 -0.11
C ASP A 119 9.78 -10.06 -1.41
N ASP A 120 8.48 -10.31 -1.50
CA ASP A 120 7.84 -10.60 -2.77
C ASP A 120 7.84 -9.33 -3.61
N THR A 121 8.77 -9.24 -4.55
CA THR A 121 8.99 -8.05 -5.39
C THR A 121 7.94 -7.85 -6.47
N ILE A 122 7.04 -8.83 -6.66
CA ILE A 122 5.99 -8.80 -7.68
C ILE A 122 4.60 -8.83 -7.08
N ALA A 123 3.66 -8.21 -7.78
CA ALA A 123 2.23 -8.24 -7.46
C ALA A 123 1.42 -8.66 -8.69
N GLU A 124 0.28 -9.30 -8.46
CA GLU A 124 -0.65 -9.72 -9.50
C GLU A 124 -1.60 -8.61 -9.95
N ALA A 125 -1.59 -7.48 -9.24
CA ALA A 125 -2.37 -6.29 -9.59
C ALA A 125 -1.58 -5.01 -9.34
N SER A 126 -1.87 -3.99 -10.15
CA SER A 126 -1.39 -2.62 -9.94
C SER A 126 -2.51 -1.72 -9.45
N VAL A 127 -2.16 -0.70 -8.68
CA VAL A 127 -3.05 0.39 -8.28
C VAL A 127 -2.36 1.71 -8.54
N VAL A 128 -3.04 2.61 -9.24
CA VAL A 128 -2.59 3.99 -9.50
C VAL A 128 -3.57 4.94 -8.83
N ILE A 129 -3.05 5.84 -8.01
CA ILE A 129 -3.83 6.87 -7.31
C ILE A 129 -3.40 8.22 -7.87
N ASN A 130 -4.35 8.94 -8.47
CA ASN A 130 -4.19 10.33 -8.87
C ASN A 130 -5.05 11.20 -7.96
N HIS A 131 -4.56 12.38 -7.62
CA HIS A 131 -5.32 13.30 -6.79
C HIS A 131 -5.09 14.75 -7.19
N THR A 132 -6.10 15.57 -6.92
CA THR A 132 -6.01 17.03 -6.96
C THR A 132 -6.56 17.58 -5.66
N TYR A 133 -5.87 18.59 -5.11
CA TYR A 133 -6.29 19.24 -3.87
C TYR A 133 -6.49 20.74 -4.10
N ASN A 134 -7.68 21.24 -3.75
CA ASN A 134 -7.99 22.66 -3.75
C ASN A 134 -7.88 23.18 -2.31
N ALA A 135 -6.87 24.01 -2.05
CA ALA A 135 -6.60 24.54 -0.70
C ALA A 135 -7.67 25.53 -0.23
N ASP A 136 -8.30 26.28 -1.13
CA ASP A 136 -9.30 27.29 -0.79
C ASP A 136 -10.63 26.65 -0.35
N THR A 137 -11.05 25.60 -1.06
CA THR A 137 -12.28 24.86 -0.74
C THR A 137 -12.05 23.66 0.19
N ARG A 138 -10.78 23.29 0.42
CA ARG A 138 -10.35 22.06 1.11
C ARG A 138 -10.90 20.78 0.47
N GLN A 139 -11.18 20.82 -0.82
CA GLN A 139 -11.66 19.67 -1.57
C GLN A 139 -10.49 18.85 -2.06
N LEU A 140 -10.56 17.54 -1.85
CA LEU A 140 -9.63 16.54 -2.36
C LEU A 140 -10.39 15.60 -3.31
N ASP A 141 -10.02 15.62 -4.59
CA ASP A 141 -10.55 14.69 -5.60
C ASP A 141 -9.53 13.57 -5.81
N ILE A 142 -9.98 12.32 -5.67
CA ILE A 142 -9.13 11.13 -5.80
C ILE A 142 -9.69 10.22 -6.88
N THR A 143 -8.84 9.84 -7.82
CA THR A 143 -9.14 8.80 -8.82
C THR A 143 -8.23 7.60 -8.58
N VAL A 144 -8.84 6.42 -8.41
CA VAL A 144 -8.13 5.15 -8.27
C VAL A 144 -8.39 4.31 -9.51
N SER A 145 -7.34 3.84 -10.15
CA SER A 145 -7.39 2.91 -11.27
C SER A 145 -6.41 1.76 -11.04
N GLY A 146 -6.60 0.66 -11.75
CA GLY A 146 -5.72 -0.48 -11.60
C GLY A 146 -5.89 -1.49 -12.73
N GLN A 147 -4.97 -2.45 -12.77
CA GLN A 147 -4.96 -3.57 -13.71
C GLN A 147 -4.63 -4.84 -12.94
N VAL A 148 -5.17 -5.97 -13.38
CA VAL A 148 -4.75 -7.30 -12.96
C VAL A 148 -3.80 -7.90 -14.00
N ALA A 149 -2.82 -8.66 -13.56
CA ALA A 149 -1.77 -9.25 -14.42
C ALA A 149 -2.30 -10.39 -15.30
N HIS A 150 -3.41 -11.01 -14.92
CA HIS A 150 -4.08 -12.08 -15.67
C HIS A 150 -5.56 -12.11 -15.32
N THR A 151 -6.36 -12.73 -16.17
CA THR A 151 -7.78 -12.97 -15.87
C THR A 151 -7.91 -13.85 -14.64
N VAL A 152 -8.60 -13.34 -13.63
CA VAL A 152 -9.01 -14.15 -12.47
C VAL A 152 -10.29 -14.86 -12.87
N ASP A 153 -10.24 -16.19 -13.04
CA ASP A 153 -11.41 -17.04 -13.28
C ASP A 153 -12.24 -17.21 -11.99
#